data_e34e83f780db74e1040e88d92ab88d0e
#
_entry.id   e34e83f780db74e1040e88d92ab88d0e
#
_cell.length_a   1.000
_cell.length_b   1.000
_cell.length_c   1.000
_cell.angle_alpha   90.00
_cell.angle_beta   90.00
_cell.angle_gamma   90.00
#
_symmetry.space_group_name_H-M   'P 1'
#
loop_
_entity.id
_entity.type
_entity.pdbx_description
1 polymer ?
#
loop_
_entity_poly.entity_id
_entity_poly.type
_entity_poly.pdbx_seq_one_letter_code
_entity_poly.pdbx_strand_id
1 'polypeptide(L)'
;YTSNALVIKVLPPDKAEEATKGGSTGTGISKDDAFLTIDVSKRNVYEQEGILVTFKLYVRKDIGGIDQPKFPEFTGFLAQEVELPQNKQLVMENYKGKNYGTAIIKQTVLYPQRSGKITIPSGKLDIVLRVPGPARQRTSVFDDFFGSSSYIDVKKELTTPPVTIDVK
;
A
#
# COMPACT_ATOMS: atom_id res chain seq x y z
N TYR A 1 -24.35 31.26 15.79
CA TYR A 1 -24.10 31.02 15.39
C TYR A 1 -23.10 30.26 15.35
N THR A 2 -22.80 29.99 15.70
CA THR A 2 -22.18 28.69 15.93
C THR A 2 -21.83 27.89 14.72
N SER A 3 -22.37 28.25 13.65
CA SER A 3 -21.96 27.71 12.33
C SER A 3 -20.48 27.93 12.06
N ASN A 4 -19.86 28.88 12.70
CA ASN A 4 -18.44 29.15 12.59
C ASN A 4 -17.59 27.94 13.06
N ALA A 5 -18.06 27.23 14.04
CA ALA A 5 -17.38 26.02 14.49
C ALA A 5 -17.31 24.93 13.41
N LEU A 6 -18.27 24.92 12.51
CA LEU A 6 -18.30 23.98 11.40
C LEU A 6 -17.25 24.27 10.35
N VAL A 7 -16.96 25.52 10.12
CA VAL A 7 -15.93 25.96 9.18
C VAL A 7 -14.55 25.49 9.62
N ILE A 8 -14.32 25.48 10.92
CA ILE A 8 -13.05 25.04 11.49
C ILE A 8 -12.77 23.55 11.23
N LYS A 9 -13.80 22.75 11.06
CA LYS A 9 -13.65 21.31 10.80
C LYS A 9 -12.93 20.99 9.50
N VAL A 10 -12.97 21.88 8.54
CA VAL A 10 -12.30 21.67 7.25
C VAL A 10 -10.80 21.92 7.37
N LEU A 11 -10.39 22.80 8.23
CA LEU A 11 -8.99 23.21 8.37
C LEU A 11 -8.07 22.15 9.01
N PRO A 12 -8.49 21.44 10.07
CA PRO A 12 -7.60 20.47 10.69
C PRO A 12 -7.10 19.36 9.79
N PRO A 13 -7.92 18.75 8.92
CA PRO A 13 -7.42 17.77 7.98
C PRO A 13 -6.39 18.35 7.00
N ASP A 14 -6.61 19.55 6.53
CA ASP A 14 -5.69 20.22 5.61
C ASP A 14 -4.35 20.52 6.29
N LYS A 15 -4.39 20.97 7.52
CA LYS A 15 -3.18 21.22 8.31
C LYS A 15 -2.42 19.93 8.63
N ALA A 16 -3.13 18.86 8.88
CA ALA A 16 -2.50 17.56 9.11
C ALA A 16 -1.80 17.05 7.85
N GLU A 17 -2.39 17.26 6.70
CA GLU A 17 -1.76 16.90 5.44
C GLU A 17 -0.53 17.76 5.14
N GLU A 18 -0.60 19.04 5.42
CA GLU A 18 0.54 19.94 5.29
C GLU A 18 1.67 19.58 6.25
N ALA A 19 1.33 19.24 7.48
CA ALA A 19 2.32 18.83 8.46
C ALA A 19 3.03 17.52 8.05
N THR A 20 2.31 16.57 7.47
CA THR A 20 2.92 15.35 6.94
C THR A 20 3.74 15.61 5.68
N LYS A 21 3.36 16.57 4.88
CA LYS A 21 4.17 16.99 3.73
C LYS A 21 5.45 17.71 4.17
N GLY A 22 5.36 18.50 5.21
CA GLY A 22 6.51 19.24 5.76
C GLY A 22 7.55 18.34 6.45
N GLY A 23 7.14 17.18 6.94
CA GLY A 23 8.06 16.18 7.51
C GLY A 23 8.77 15.33 6.49
N SER A 24 8.37 15.39 5.25
CA SER A 24 8.99 14.68 4.14
C SER A 24 10.21 15.45 3.66
N THR A 25 11.26 15.44 4.44
CA THR A 25 12.55 15.97 4.03
C THR A 25 13.11 15.13 2.86
N GLY A 26 12.88 15.58 1.66
CA GLY A 26 13.77 15.32 0.54
C GLY A 26 13.96 13.90 0.04
N THR A 27 13.18 12.92 0.47
CA THR A 27 13.35 11.53 -0.02
C THR A 27 12.77 11.31 -1.41
N GLY A 28 12.06 12.29 -1.97
CA GLY A 28 11.50 12.18 -3.31
C GLY A 28 10.45 11.07 -3.49
N ILE A 29 9.94 10.51 -2.39
CA ILE A 29 8.92 9.46 -2.42
C ILE A 29 7.55 10.08 -2.18
N SER A 30 6.65 9.90 -3.14
CA SER A 30 5.25 10.30 -3.01
C SER A 30 4.37 9.11 -2.63
N LYS A 31 3.14 9.40 -2.23
CA LYS A 31 2.14 8.35 -1.97
C LYS A 31 1.84 7.51 -3.21
N ASP A 32 2.00 8.12 -4.38
CA ASP A 32 1.75 7.45 -5.66
C ASP A 32 2.91 6.56 -6.11
N ASP A 33 4.06 6.64 -5.47
CA ASP A 33 5.23 5.84 -5.86
C ASP A 33 5.14 4.39 -5.41
N ALA A 34 4.39 4.13 -4.34
CA ALA A 34 4.10 2.78 -3.88
C ALA A 34 2.81 2.77 -3.07
N PHE A 35 1.95 1.81 -3.35
CA PHE A 35 0.73 1.60 -2.58
C PHE A 35 0.28 0.14 -2.65
N LEU A 36 -0.51 -0.25 -1.66
CA LEU A 36 -1.11 -1.57 -1.56
C LEU A 36 -2.62 -1.46 -1.79
N THR A 37 -3.17 -2.33 -2.61
CA THR A 37 -4.62 -2.39 -2.84
C THR A 37 -5.21 -3.69 -2.33
N ILE A 38 -6.48 -3.64 -2.00
CA ILE A 38 -7.30 -4.81 -1.75
C ILE A 38 -8.40 -4.88 -2.81
N ASP A 39 -8.49 -5.99 -3.49
CA ASP A 39 -9.54 -6.27 -4.45
C ASP A 39 -10.37 -7.45 -3.99
N VAL A 40 -11.68 -7.33 -4.10
CA VAL A 40 -12.62 -8.37 -3.71
C VAL A 40 -13.52 -8.69 -4.91
N SER A 41 -13.68 -9.98 -5.18
CA SER A 41 -14.45 -10.42 -6.34
C SER A 41 -15.93 -10.04 -6.25
N LYS A 42 -16.48 -10.05 -5.03
CA LYS A 42 -17.89 -9.71 -4.76
C LYS A 42 -18.01 -9.02 -3.41
N ARG A 43 -18.93 -8.07 -3.29
CA ARG A 43 -19.23 -7.38 -2.02
C ARG A 43 -20.60 -7.74 -1.46
N ASN A 44 -21.48 -8.26 -2.31
CA ASN A 44 -22.81 -8.77 -1.91
C ASN A 44 -22.84 -10.27 -2.20
N VAL A 45 -22.98 -11.06 -1.16
CA VAL A 45 -22.87 -12.51 -1.22
C VAL A 45 -23.85 -13.18 -0.24
N TYR A 46 -24.00 -14.48 -0.39
CA TYR A 46 -24.72 -15.30 0.59
C TYR A 46 -23.73 -15.91 1.59
N GLU A 47 -24.27 -16.42 2.70
CA GLU A 47 -23.46 -17.21 3.63
C GLU A 47 -22.78 -18.37 2.91
N GLN A 48 -21.54 -18.62 3.25
CA GLN A 48 -20.70 -19.67 2.66
C GLN A 48 -20.38 -19.50 1.16
N GLU A 49 -20.76 -18.38 0.55
CA GLU A 49 -20.34 -18.08 -0.81
C GLU A 49 -18.89 -17.60 -0.83
N GLY A 50 -18.07 -18.21 -1.68
CA GLY A 50 -16.63 -17.86 -1.77
C GLY A 50 -16.38 -16.48 -2.37
N ILE A 51 -15.57 -15.70 -1.68
CA ILE A 51 -15.11 -14.37 -2.12
C ILE A 51 -13.60 -14.43 -2.29
N LEU A 52 -13.13 -14.16 -3.50
CA LEU A 52 -11.69 -14.05 -3.71
C LEU A 52 -11.22 -12.65 -3.30
N VAL A 53 -10.27 -12.61 -2.38
CA VAL A 53 -9.64 -11.38 -1.89
C VAL A 53 -8.18 -11.38 -2.32
N THR A 54 -7.76 -10.32 -2.99
CA THR A 54 -6.40 -10.17 -3.51
C THR A 54 -5.77 -8.90 -2.96
N PHE A 55 -4.62 -9.05 -2.32
CA PHE A 55 -3.77 -7.93 -1.92
C PHE A 55 -2.69 -7.75 -2.98
N LYS A 56 -2.66 -6.59 -3.63
CA LYS A 56 -1.77 -6.30 -4.74
C LYS A 56 -0.93 -5.07 -4.46
N LEU A 57 0.36 -5.20 -4.67
CA LEU A 57 1.34 -4.13 -4.52
C LEU A 57 1.54 -3.42 -5.87
N TYR A 58 1.59 -2.09 -5.83
CA TYR A 58 1.95 -1.24 -6.96
C TYR A 58 3.15 -0.39 -6.59
N VAL A 59 4.19 -0.41 -7.41
CA VAL A 59 5.41 0.37 -7.18
C VAL A 59 5.92 1.01 -8.47
N ARG A 60 6.43 2.22 -8.36
CA ARG A 60 7.08 2.94 -9.46
C ARG A 60 8.58 3.11 -9.26
N LYS A 61 9.06 2.85 -8.07
CA LYS A 61 10.47 2.93 -7.70
C LYS A 61 11.05 1.54 -7.52
N ASP A 62 12.36 1.45 -7.54
CA ASP A 62 13.03 0.19 -7.28
C ASP A 62 12.80 -0.28 -5.84
N ILE A 63 12.53 -1.56 -5.70
CA ILE A 63 12.33 -2.17 -4.39
C ILE A 63 13.65 -2.74 -3.91
N GLY A 64 14.09 -2.30 -2.73
CA GLY A 64 15.24 -2.88 -2.03
C GLY A 64 14.88 -4.12 -1.22
N GLY A 65 13.61 -4.25 -0.83
CA GLY A 65 13.12 -5.39 -0.08
C GLY A 65 11.64 -5.28 0.27
N ILE A 66 11.05 -6.41 0.59
CA ILE A 66 9.67 -6.51 1.08
C ILE A 66 9.74 -7.28 2.39
N ASP A 67 9.29 -6.65 3.47
CA ASP A 67 9.16 -7.31 4.76
C ASP A 67 7.94 -8.23 4.78
N GLN A 68 7.83 -9.03 5.83
CA GLN A 68 6.68 -9.91 5.96
C GLN A 68 5.40 -9.11 6.07
N PRO A 69 4.41 -9.39 5.21
CA PRO A 69 3.14 -8.69 5.27
C PRO A 69 2.38 -9.06 6.54
N LYS A 70 1.73 -8.06 7.13
CA LYS A 70 0.85 -8.22 8.28
C LYS A 70 -0.58 -8.11 7.80
N PHE A 71 -1.20 -9.25 7.58
CA PHE A 71 -2.60 -9.29 7.19
C PHE A 71 -3.49 -9.46 8.43
N PRO A 72 -4.67 -8.84 8.42
CA PRO A 72 -5.60 -8.97 9.52
C PRO A 72 -6.17 -10.38 9.60
N GLU A 73 -6.67 -10.73 10.76
CA GLU A 73 -7.52 -11.90 10.89
C GLU A 73 -8.86 -11.63 10.21
N PHE A 74 -9.32 -12.60 9.45
CA PHE A 74 -10.59 -12.49 8.75
C PHE A 74 -11.75 -12.98 9.66
N THR A 75 -12.01 -12.22 10.71
CA THR A 75 -13.07 -12.54 11.68
C THR A 75 -14.43 -12.59 11.00
N GLY A 76 -15.17 -13.66 11.20
CA GLY A 76 -16.47 -13.90 10.56
C GLY A 76 -16.38 -14.60 9.22
N PHE A 77 -15.18 -14.95 8.77
CA PHE A 77 -14.96 -15.73 7.56
C PHE A 77 -14.17 -16.99 7.85
N LEU A 78 -14.46 -18.03 7.11
CA LEU A 78 -13.50 -19.13 6.94
C LEU A 78 -12.57 -18.75 5.80
N ALA A 79 -11.27 -18.73 6.08
CA ALA A 79 -10.27 -18.31 5.10
C ALA A 79 -9.54 -19.52 4.51
N GLN A 80 -9.46 -19.57 3.20
CA GLN A 80 -8.66 -20.55 2.48
C GLN A 80 -7.60 -19.82 1.66
N GLU A 81 -6.35 -19.97 2.06
CA GLU A 81 -5.25 -19.32 1.39
C GLU A 81 -4.98 -19.95 0.02
N VAL A 82 -4.77 -19.09 -0.98
CA VAL A 82 -4.39 -19.51 -2.32
C VAL A 82 -2.88 -19.48 -2.43
N GLU A 83 -2.28 -20.58 -2.82
CA GLU A 83 -0.85 -20.65 -3.03
C GLU A 83 -0.44 -19.76 -4.20
N LEU A 84 0.52 -18.88 -3.97
CA LEU A 84 1.09 -18.01 -4.98
C LEU A 84 2.44 -18.56 -5.43
N PRO A 85 2.83 -18.33 -6.69
CA PRO A 85 4.18 -18.67 -7.14
C PRO A 85 5.24 -18.01 -6.25
N GLN A 86 6.24 -18.79 -5.88
CA GLN A 86 7.32 -18.27 -5.04
C GLN A 86 8.17 -17.21 -5.76
N ASN A 87 8.18 -17.28 -7.07
CA ASN A 87 8.92 -16.32 -7.90
C ASN A 87 8.08 -15.05 -8.09
N LYS A 88 8.23 -14.11 -7.17
CA LYS A 88 7.52 -12.83 -7.20
C LYS A 88 8.23 -11.87 -8.15
N GLN A 89 7.94 -11.99 -9.42
CA GLN A 89 8.38 -11.00 -10.40
C GLN A 89 7.35 -9.88 -10.50
N LEU A 90 7.85 -8.65 -10.60
CA LEU A 90 6.99 -7.50 -10.84
C LEU A 90 6.53 -7.52 -12.30
N VAL A 91 5.23 -7.41 -12.50
CA VAL A 91 4.61 -7.29 -13.81
C VAL A 91 4.30 -5.82 -14.06
N MET A 92 4.68 -5.32 -15.23
CA MET A 92 4.40 -3.93 -15.58
C MET A 92 2.94 -3.78 -15.98
N GLU A 93 2.23 -2.91 -15.30
CA GLU A 93 0.84 -2.59 -15.56
C GLU A 93 0.62 -1.08 -15.61
N ASN A 94 -0.30 -0.66 -16.46
CA ASN A 94 -0.77 0.74 -16.47
C ASN A 94 -1.94 0.88 -15.52
N TYR A 95 -1.81 1.82 -14.58
CA TYR A 95 -2.86 2.15 -13.62
C TYR A 95 -3.05 3.67 -13.58
N LYS A 96 -4.26 4.11 -13.92
CA LYS A 96 -4.61 5.55 -13.97
C LYS A 96 -3.60 6.39 -14.77
N GLY A 97 -3.17 5.88 -15.93
CA GLY A 97 -2.27 6.59 -16.83
C GLY A 97 -0.79 6.52 -16.44
N LYS A 98 -0.44 5.79 -15.40
CA LYS A 98 0.95 5.62 -14.93
C LYS A 98 1.35 4.16 -14.97
N ASN A 99 2.59 3.88 -15.31
CA ASN A 99 3.12 2.53 -15.31
C ASN A 99 3.66 2.15 -13.94
N TYR A 100 3.22 0.98 -13.44
CA TYR A 100 3.65 0.42 -12.16
C TYR A 100 4.19 -0.99 -12.34
N GLY A 101 5.19 -1.33 -11.56
CA GLY A 101 5.50 -2.73 -11.31
C GLY A 101 4.51 -3.26 -10.27
N THR A 102 3.86 -4.37 -10.55
CA THR A 102 2.83 -4.93 -9.69
C THR A 102 3.16 -6.35 -9.27
N ALA A 103 2.74 -6.71 -8.07
CA ALA A 103 2.86 -8.08 -7.56
C ALA A 103 1.68 -8.42 -6.65
N ILE A 104 1.17 -9.63 -6.77
CA ILE A 104 0.18 -10.16 -5.84
C ILE A 104 0.92 -10.61 -4.59
N ILE A 105 0.58 -10.00 -3.45
CA ILE A 105 1.24 -10.30 -2.18
C ILE A 105 0.53 -11.43 -1.45
N LYS A 106 -0.80 -11.41 -1.44
CA LYS A 106 -1.63 -12.44 -0.83
C LYS A 106 -2.93 -12.61 -1.58
N GLN A 107 -3.38 -13.83 -1.70
CA GLN A 107 -4.68 -14.16 -2.27
C GLN A 107 -5.37 -15.17 -1.36
N THR A 108 -6.61 -14.92 -1.05
CA THR A 108 -7.38 -15.75 -0.10
C THR A 108 -8.83 -15.84 -0.54
N VAL A 109 -9.40 -17.03 -0.46
CA VAL A 109 -10.85 -17.20 -0.61
C VAL A 109 -11.47 -17.14 0.77
N LEU A 110 -12.44 -16.24 0.95
CA LEU A 110 -13.17 -16.05 2.20
C LEU A 110 -14.61 -16.57 2.05
N TYR A 111 -15.04 -17.35 3.01
CA TYR A 111 -16.41 -17.87 3.08
C TYR A 111 -17.07 -17.26 4.30
N PRO A 112 -18.06 -16.37 4.13
CA PRO A 112 -18.77 -15.78 5.27
C PRO A 112 -19.49 -16.82 6.10
N GLN A 113 -19.35 -16.74 7.41
CA GLN A 113 -19.95 -17.70 8.35
C GLN A 113 -21.23 -17.19 9.01
N ARG A 114 -21.61 -15.96 8.69
CA ARG A 114 -22.83 -15.33 9.22
C ARG A 114 -23.35 -14.29 8.24
N SER A 115 -24.64 -13.98 8.34
CA SER A 115 -25.26 -12.89 7.58
C SER A 115 -24.95 -11.53 8.22
N GLY A 116 -25.26 -10.49 7.48
CA GLY A 116 -25.02 -9.10 7.89
C GLY A 116 -23.77 -8.52 7.28
N LYS A 117 -23.36 -7.38 7.77
CA LYS A 117 -22.16 -6.70 7.28
C LYS A 117 -20.93 -7.20 8.04
N ILE A 118 -19.97 -7.72 7.29
CA ILE A 118 -18.69 -8.16 7.85
C ILE A 118 -17.60 -7.33 7.20
N THR A 119 -16.72 -6.72 8.02
CA THR A 119 -15.64 -5.89 7.52
C THR A 119 -14.33 -6.64 7.51
N ILE A 120 -13.66 -6.61 6.35
CA ILE A 120 -12.29 -7.06 6.21
C ILE A 120 -11.40 -5.89 6.65
N PRO A 121 -10.62 -6.03 7.74
CA PRO A 121 -9.78 -4.94 8.22
C PRO A 121 -8.63 -4.62 7.28
N SER A 122 -7.96 -3.51 7.53
CA SER A 122 -6.79 -3.07 6.74
C SER A 122 -5.63 -4.04 6.86
N GLY A 123 -5.04 -4.41 5.75
CA GLY A 123 -3.76 -5.11 5.70
C GLY A 123 -2.60 -4.10 5.69
N LYS A 124 -1.43 -4.54 6.16
CA LYS A 124 -0.22 -3.73 6.20
C LYS A 124 0.94 -4.46 5.54
N LEU A 125 1.76 -3.72 4.85
CA LEU A 125 2.98 -4.22 4.21
C LEU A 125 4.09 -3.18 4.35
N ASP A 126 5.19 -3.58 4.93
CA ASP A 126 6.39 -2.75 4.97
C ASP A 126 7.28 -3.09 3.79
N ILE A 127 7.66 -2.07 3.05
CA ILE A 127 8.58 -2.21 1.92
C ILE A 127 9.77 -1.28 2.10
N VAL A 128 10.87 -1.65 1.46
CA VAL A 128 12.05 -0.81 1.36
C VAL A 128 12.17 -0.34 -0.09
N LEU A 129 12.09 0.96 -0.30
CA LEU A 129 12.27 1.57 -1.61
C LEU A 129 13.70 2.06 -1.74
N ARG A 130 14.31 1.77 -2.86
CA ARG A 130 15.64 2.27 -3.20
C ARG A 130 15.51 3.52 -4.06
N VAL A 131 15.98 4.64 -3.54
CA VAL A 131 15.92 5.92 -4.23
C VAL A 131 17.32 6.53 -4.36
N PRO A 132 17.56 7.35 -5.40
CA PRO A 132 18.80 8.09 -5.49
C PRO A 132 18.98 8.98 -4.26
N GLY A 133 20.13 8.89 -3.63
CA GLY A 133 20.47 9.77 -2.52
C GLY A 133 20.62 11.22 -2.97
N PRO A 134 20.60 12.18 -2.03
CA PRO A 134 20.85 13.57 -2.35
C PRO A 134 22.24 13.69 -2.99
N ALA A 135 22.29 14.43 -4.08
CA ALA A 135 23.57 14.72 -4.73
C ALA A 135 24.47 15.45 -3.71
N ARG A 136 25.47 14.74 -3.19
CA ARG A 136 26.49 15.38 -2.37
C ARG A 136 27.18 16.41 -3.26
N GLN A 137 27.37 17.63 -2.74
CA GLN A 137 28.21 18.59 -3.43
C GLN A 137 29.55 17.93 -3.75
N ARG A 138 29.85 17.85 -5.02
CA ARG A 138 31.09 17.27 -5.51
C ARG A 138 32.26 18.10 -4.97
N THR A 139 32.93 17.57 -3.98
CA THR A 139 34.09 18.24 -3.36
C THR A 139 35.42 17.71 -3.89
N SER A 140 35.41 16.66 -4.70
CA SER A 140 36.64 16.04 -5.19
C SER A 140 36.43 15.40 -6.56
N VAL A 141 37.41 15.61 -7.46
CA VAL A 141 37.49 14.95 -8.77
C VAL A 141 37.65 13.43 -8.66
N PHE A 142 38.01 12.92 -7.49
CA PHE A 142 38.13 11.50 -7.24
C PHE A 142 36.77 10.81 -7.09
N ASP A 143 35.76 11.53 -6.61
CA ASP A 143 34.38 10.97 -6.47
C ASP A 143 33.71 10.71 -7.83
N ASP A 144 34.19 11.41 -8.86
CA ASP A 144 33.65 11.28 -10.22
C ASP A 144 34.14 10.01 -10.92
N PHE A 145 35.32 9.50 -10.51
CA PHE A 145 35.93 8.33 -11.14
C PHE A 145 35.45 7.00 -10.57
N PHE A 146 35.05 6.95 -9.30
CA PHE A 146 34.53 5.77 -8.64
C PHE A 146 33.00 5.72 -8.58
N GLY A 147 32.30 6.63 -9.26
CA GLY A 147 30.88 6.55 -9.61
C GLY A 147 29.97 5.87 -8.60
N SER A 148 30.08 6.20 -7.32
CA SER A 148 29.12 5.69 -6.35
C SER A 148 27.82 6.49 -6.46
N SER A 149 26.96 6.05 -7.35
CA SER A 149 25.57 6.41 -7.27
C SER A 149 25.07 5.99 -5.88
N SER A 150 25.04 6.93 -4.95
CA SER A 150 24.57 6.64 -3.62
C SER A 150 23.06 6.49 -3.67
N TYR A 151 22.59 5.24 -3.60
CA TYR A 151 21.19 4.95 -3.35
C TYR A 151 20.99 4.89 -1.85
N ILE A 152 19.83 5.36 -1.42
CA ILE A 152 19.39 5.21 -0.04
C ILE A 152 18.16 4.31 -0.02
N ASP A 153 18.11 3.46 0.98
CA ASP A 153 16.95 2.60 1.23
C ASP A 153 16.01 3.32 2.20
N VAL A 154 14.76 3.49 1.79
CA VAL A 154 13.72 4.15 2.59
C VAL A 154 12.62 3.15 2.89
N LYS A 155 12.38 2.93 4.18
CA LYS A 155 11.29 2.07 4.63
C LYS A 155 9.96 2.80 4.54
N LYS A 156 8.95 2.15 3.98
CA LYS A 156 7.61 2.68 3.85
C LYS A 156 6.57 1.64 4.27
N GLU A 157 5.67 2.02 5.16
CA GLU A 157 4.51 1.20 5.52
C GLU A 157 3.36 1.50 4.56
N LEU A 158 2.82 0.46 3.96
CA LEU A 158 1.65 0.52 3.09
C LEU A 158 0.46 -0.13 3.78
N THR A 159 -0.71 0.48 3.66
CA THR A 159 -1.94 -0.04 4.24
C THR A 159 -3.05 -0.06 3.20
N THR A 160 -3.95 -1.04 3.33
CA THR A 160 -5.17 -1.09 2.52
C THR A 160 -6.33 -0.46 3.27
N PRO A 161 -7.33 0.10 2.58
CA PRO A 161 -8.57 0.47 3.24
C PRO A 161 -9.33 -0.77 3.71
N PRO A 162 -10.16 -0.66 4.76
CA PRO A 162 -11.06 -1.74 5.13
C PRO A 162 -12.14 -1.92 4.06
N VAL A 163 -12.63 -3.15 3.89
CA VAL A 163 -13.69 -3.47 2.93
C VAL A 163 -14.83 -4.15 3.66
N THR A 164 -16.03 -3.63 3.46
CA THR A 164 -17.26 -4.23 4.02
C THR A 164 -17.92 -5.14 3.00
N ILE A 165 -18.24 -6.34 3.43
CA ILE A 165 -18.97 -7.34 2.67
C ILE A 165 -20.38 -7.44 3.25
N ASP A 166 -21.37 -7.39 2.38
CA ASP A 166 -22.78 -7.51 2.74
C ASP A 166 -23.23 -8.94 2.47
N VAL A 167 -23.52 -9.67 3.54
CA VAL A 167 -23.89 -11.08 3.49
C VAL A 167 -25.39 -11.22 3.75
N LYS A 168 -26.06 -11.80 2.80
CA LYS A 168 -27.52 -12.03 2.87
C LYS A 168 -27.89 -13.34 3.56
#